data_ac4cd71567f33c54f37b25d203926cdd
#
_entry.id   ac4cd71567f33c54f37b25d203926cdd
#
_cell.length_a   1.000
_cell.length_b   1.000
_cell.length_c   1.000
_cell.angle_alpha   90.00
_cell.angle_beta   90.00
_cell.angle_gamma   90.00
#
_symmetry.space_group_name_H-M   'P 1'
#
loop_
_entity.id
_entity.type
_entity.pdbx_description
1 polymer ?
#
loop_
_entity_poly.entity_id
_entity_poly.type
_entity_poly.pdbx_seq_one_letter_code
_entity_poly.pdbx_strand_id
1 'polypeptide(L)'
;NQILEVENLKAVDADGTVLFDHVNFNIEKGQKVVFLSRNPKAMTALFEIINGNRKADAGTYNWGITITTAYLPLDNTDFFNTDKNLVDWLSQYGPGNEVAMKGFLGRMLFKQEEVEKKVNVLSGGEKMRCMIARMQLQNANCLILDTPTNHLDLESIQAFNNNLVGFKGNILFSSHDHEFINTVADRIIELTPKGTIDKLMTYDDYIHDEQIKEQKAGMY
;
A
#
# COMPACT_ATOMS: atom_id res chain seq x y z
N ASN A 1 -6.98 0.32 21.30
CA ASN A 1 -7.34 0.19 19.88
C ASN A 1 -6.25 0.69 18.92
N GLN A 2 -5.02 0.71 19.40
CA GLN A 2 -3.86 1.11 18.63
C GLN A 2 -3.47 0.00 17.66
N ILE A 3 -3.33 0.37 16.38
CA ILE A 3 -2.99 -0.56 15.30
C ILE A 3 -1.48 -0.58 15.06
N LEU A 4 -0.88 0.60 14.97
CA LEU A 4 0.55 0.80 14.73
C LEU A 4 1.02 2.06 15.44
N GLU A 5 2.13 1.95 16.15
CA GLU A 5 2.83 3.08 16.77
C GLU A 5 4.21 3.19 16.16
N VAL A 6 4.58 4.41 15.76
CA VAL A 6 5.88 4.72 15.19
C VAL A 6 6.50 5.88 15.95
N GLU A 7 7.73 5.69 16.45
CA GLU A 7 8.43 6.68 17.27
C GLU A 7 9.82 6.98 16.70
N ASN A 8 10.06 8.25 16.41
CA ASN A 8 11.36 8.78 15.98
C ASN A 8 12.02 7.98 14.85
N LEU A 9 11.21 7.50 13.90
CA LEU A 9 11.68 6.64 12.84
C LEU A 9 12.52 7.43 11.84
N LYS A 10 13.62 6.83 11.40
CA LYS A 10 14.53 7.38 10.41
C LYS A 10 14.88 6.34 9.36
N ALA A 11 14.95 6.78 8.12
CA ALA A 11 15.47 5.98 7.01
C ALA A 11 16.39 6.82 6.14
N VAL A 12 17.53 6.24 5.80
CA VAL A 12 18.54 6.83 4.91
C VAL A 12 18.70 5.94 3.69
N ASP A 13 18.73 6.54 2.52
CA ASP A 13 18.94 5.82 1.26
C ASP A 13 20.39 5.36 1.11
N ALA A 14 20.65 4.44 0.18
CA ALA A 14 21.98 3.89 -0.09
C ALA A 14 23.02 4.96 -0.44
N ASP A 15 22.60 6.08 -1.02
CA ASP A 15 23.47 7.22 -1.37
C ASP A 15 23.69 8.22 -0.21
N GLY A 16 23.14 7.94 0.98
CA GLY A 16 23.23 8.81 2.14
C GLY A 16 22.13 9.87 2.25
N THR A 17 21.20 9.93 1.31
CA THR A 17 20.05 10.84 1.38
C THR A 17 19.12 10.46 2.52
N VAL A 18 18.79 11.41 3.39
CA VAL A 18 17.79 11.20 4.44
C VAL A 18 16.41 11.21 3.81
N LEU A 19 15.76 10.06 3.80
CA LEU A 19 14.41 9.91 3.25
C LEU A 19 13.38 10.51 4.20
N PHE A 20 13.49 10.17 5.48
CA PHE A 20 12.72 10.78 6.56
C PHE A 20 13.47 10.61 7.88
N ASP A 21 13.15 11.47 8.83
CA ASP A 21 13.73 11.47 10.17
C ASP A 21 12.72 12.05 11.17
N HIS A 22 12.84 11.66 12.44
CA HIS A 22 11.92 12.08 13.51
C HIS A 22 10.44 11.85 13.16
N VAL A 23 10.15 10.73 12.51
CA VAL A 23 8.79 10.37 12.11
C VAL A 23 8.06 9.75 13.28
N ASN A 24 6.95 10.37 13.66
CA ASN A 24 6.11 9.94 14.78
C ASN A 24 4.66 9.93 14.35
N PHE A 25 3.97 8.81 14.56
CA PHE A 25 2.53 8.72 14.39
C PHE A 25 1.97 7.47 15.06
N ASN A 26 0.67 7.53 15.35
CA ASN A 26 -0.12 6.39 15.84
C ASN A 26 -1.28 6.16 14.89
N ILE A 27 -1.51 4.93 14.48
CA ILE A 27 -2.66 4.55 13.65
C ILE A 27 -3.70 3.89 14.54
N GLU A 28 -4.92 4.37 14.47
CA GLU A 28 -6.06 3.83 15.18
C GLU A 28 -6.95 2.98 14.27
N LYS A 29 -7.77 2.13 14.87
CA LYS A 29 -8.63 1.19 14.14
C LYS A 29 -9.53 1.90 13.12
N GLY A 30 -9.55 1.39 11.91
CA GLY A 30 -10.40 1.85 10.82
C GLY A 30 -9.86 3.03 10.02
N GLN A 31 -8.77 3.64 10.45
CA GLN A 31 -8.18 4.76 9.71
C GLN A 31 -7.59 4.33 8.37
N LYS A 32 -7.81 5.18 7.36
CA LYS A 32 -7.27 5.01 6.01
C LYS A 32 -6.32 6.16 5.72
N VAL A 33 -5.03 5.82 5.70
CA VAL A 33 -3.95 6.81 5.72
C VAL A 33 -3.16 6.76 4.43
N VAL A 34 -3.07 7.90 3.74
CA VAL A 34 -2.13 8.07 2.65
C VAL A 34 -0.83 8.65 3.20
N PHE A 35 0.29 8.06 2.78
CA PHE A 35 1.62 8.59 3.05
C PHE A 35 2.14 9.33 1.84
N LEU A 36 2.65 10.53 2.06
CA LEU A 36 3.20 11.40 1.04
C LEU A 36 4.65 11.73 1.35
N SER A 37 5.43 12.03 0.33
CA SER A 37 6.77 12.62 0.43
C SER A 37 7.18 13.18 -0.92
N ARG A 38 8.07 14.17 -0.93
CA ARG A 38 8.71 14.65 -2.16
C ARG A 38 9.60 13.58 -2.79
N ASN A 39 10.13 12.66 -1.98
CA ASN A 39 10.90 11.51 -2.48
C ASN A 39 10.07 10.23 -2.36
N PRO A 40 9.66 9.61 -3.49
CA PRO A 40 8.85 8.39 -3.46
C PRO A 40 9.50 7.22 -2.71
N LYS A 41 10.82 7.18 -2.65
CA LYS A 41 11.56 6.15 -1.89
C LYS A 41 11.27 6.19 -0.39
N ALA A 42 10.80 7.33 0.13
CA ALA A 42 10.44 7.47 1.54
C ALA A 42 9.27 6.57 1.91
N MET A 43 8.22 6.52 1.09
CA MET A 43 7.05 5.66 1.35
C MET A 43 7.42 4.19 1.28
N THR A 44 8.16 3.80 0.24
CA THR A 44 8.65 2.42 0.11
C THR A 44 9.50 2.01 1.29
N ALA A 45 10.41 2.87 1.75
CA ALA A 45 11.23 2.61 2.93
C ALA A 45 10.39 2.41 4.18
N LEU A 46 9.37 3.26 4.40
CA LEU A 46 8.47 3.10 5.53
C LEU A 46 7.75 1.74 5.49
N PHE A 47 7.18 1.39 4.34
CA PHE A 47 6.44 0.14 4.21
C PHE A 47 7.33 -1.09 4.40
N GLU A 48 8.54 -1.08 3.84
CA GLU A 48 9.51 -2.16 4.04
C GLU A 48 9.91 -2.29 5.52
N ILE A 49 10.10 -1.18 6.22
CA ILE A 49 10.44 -1.18 7.64
C ILE A 49 9.32 -1.79 8.47
N ILE A 50 8.10 -1.30 8.33
CA ILE A 50 6.97 -1.77 9.15
C ILE A 50 6.53 -3.20 8.80
N ASN A 51 6.92 -3.71 7.62
CA ASN A 51 6.75 -5.11 7.27
C ASN A 51 7.92 -6.01 7.67
N GLY A 52 8.95 -5.46 8.31
CA GLY A 52 10.10 -6.20 8.79
C GLY A 52 11.13 -6.58 7.72
N ASN A 53 11.02 -6.01 6.51
CA ASN A 53 11.91 -6.32 5.39
C ASN A 53 13.15 -5.39 5.32
N ARG A 54 13.16 -4.35 6.13
CA ARG A 54 14.25 -3.38 6.19
C ARG A 54 14.41 -2.89 7.63
N LYS A 55 15.66 -2.68 8.06
CA LYS A 55 15.93 -2.06 9.35
C LYS A 55 15.83 -0.54 9.23
N ALA A 56 15.22 0.10 10.23
CA ALA A 56 15.27 1.54 10.37
C ALA A 56 16.68 2.00 10.79
N ASP A 57 17.08 3.19 10.35
CA ASP A 57 18.36 3.80 10.77
C ASP A 57 18.27 4.38 12.19
N ALA A 58 17.08 4.73 12.64
CA ALA A 58 16.77 5.09 14.02
C ALA A 58 15.27 4.93 14.28
N GLY A 59 14.90 4.91 15.55
CA GLY A 59 13.51 4.84 15.97
C GLY A 59 12.96 3.43 16.04
N THR A 60 11.69 3.33 16.40
CA THR A 60 11.00 2.06 16.64
C THR A 60 9.60 2.08 16.07
N TYR A 61 9.06 0.90 15.82
CA TYR A 61 7.65 0.71 15.50
C TYR A 61 7.09 -0.49 16.24
N ASN A 62 5.79 -0.48 16.49
CA ASN A 62 5.12 -1.54 17.21
C ASN A 62 3.70 -1.76 16.67
N TRP A 63 3.42 -2.98 16.23
CA TRP A 63 2.10 -3.41 15.79
C TRP A 63 1.23 -3.87 16.95
N GLY A 64 -0.07 -3.59 16.88
CA GLY A 64 -1.04 -4.21 17.77
C GLY A 64 -1.08 -5.73 17.64
N ILE A 65 -1.37 -6.43 18.73
CA ILE A 65 -1.27 -7.90 18.83
C ILE A 65 -2.21 -8.62 17.85
N THR A 66 -3.40 -8.05 17.60
CA THR A 66 -4.43 -8.68 16.76
C THR A 66 -4.36 -8.29 15.29
N ILE A 67 -3.31 -7.58 14.89
CA ILE A 67 -3.20 -7.06 13.52
C ILE A 67 -2.60 -8.10 12.61
N THR A 68 -3.30 -8.35 11.51
CA THR A 68 -2.83 -9.14 10.38
C THR A 68 -2.69 -8.22 9.18
N THR A 69 -1.55 -8.29 8.51
CA THR A 69 -1.23 -7.41 7.39
C THR A 69 -1.23 -8.16 6.07
N ALA A 70 -1.67 -7.49 5.01
CA ALA A 70 -1.43 -7.91 3.63
C ALA A 70 -0.67 -6.78 2.93
N TYR A 71 0.47 -7.10 2.35
CA TYR A 71 1.38 -6.15 1.76
C TYR A 71 1.41 -6.28 0.24
N LEU A 72 1.16 -5.15 -0.44
CA LEU A 72 1.32 -5.01 -1.87
C LEU A 72 2.59 -4.17 -2.12
N PRO A 73 3.75 -4.82 -2.38
CA PRO A 73 5.02 -4.11 -2.55
C PRO A 73 5.08 -3.38 -3.89
N LEU A 74 5.96 -2.38 -3.98
CA LEU A 74 6.22 -1.65 -5.22
C LEU A 74 6.77 -2.59 -6.31
N ASP A 75 7.71 -3.45 -5.95
CA ASP A 75 8.30 -4.46 -6.86
C ASP A 75 7.71 -5.84 -6.54
N ASN A 76 6.97 -6.38 -7.49
CA ASN A 76 6.35 -7.71 -7.36
C ASN A 76 7.02 -8.78 -8.23
N THR A 77 8.18 -8.51 -8.80
CA THR A 77 8.85 -9.37 -9.78
C THR A 77 9.03 -10.80 -9.27
N ASP A 78 9.46 -10.95 -8.02
CA ASP A 78 9.77 -12.26 -7.43
C ASP A 78 8.53 -13.16 -7.25
N PHE A 79 7.33 -12.60 -7.26
CA PHE A 79 6.10 -13.37 -7.14
C PHE A 79 5.74 -14.16 -8.41
N PHE A 80 6.33 -13.82 -9.55
CA PHE A 80 5.93 -14.34 -10.85
C PHE A 80 6.99 -15.18 -11.56
N ASN A 81 8.05 -15.56 -10.87
CA ASN A 81 9.13 -16.39 -11.38
C ASN A 81 8.76 -17.89 -11.32
N THR A 82 7.63 -18.25 -11.91
CA THR A 82 7.11 -19.62 -11.93
C THR A 82 6.29 -19.83 -13.20
N ASP A 83 6.11 -21.07 -13.61
CA ASP A 83 5.28 -21.45 -14.75
C ASP A 83 3.85 -21.88 -14.38
N LYS A 84 3.45 -21.63 -13.14
CA LYS A 84 2.07 -21.89 -12.68
C LYS A 84 1.07 -21.03 -13.45
N ASN A 85 -0.14 -21.55 -13.68
CA ASN A 85 -1.24 -20.72 -14.15
C ASN A 85 -1.80 -19.85 -13.01
N LEU A 86 -2.71 -18.92 -13.36
CA LEU A 86 -3.25 -17.97 -12.40
C LEU A 86 -3.91 -18.64 -11.19
N VAL A 87 -4.71 -19.67 -11.43
CA VAL A 87 -5.43 -20.39 -10.36
C VAL A 87 -4.45 -21.05 -9.39
N ASP A 88 -3.50 -21.80 -9.92
CA ASP A 88 -2.51 -22.51 -9.12
C ASP A 88 -1.61 -21.54 -8.37
N TRP A 89 -1.25 -20.44 -9.01
CA TRP A 89 -0.47 -19.37 -8.38
C TRP A 89 -1.22 -18.74 -7.20
N LEU A 90 -2.49 -18.39 -7.40
CA LEU A 90 -3.29 -17.77 -6.34
C LEU A 90 -3.55 -18.73 -5.18
N SER A 91 -3.76 -20.02 -5.49
CA SER A 91 -4.07 -21.08 -4.51
C SER A 91 -3.00 -21.25 -3.42
N GLN A 92 -1.76 -20.86 -3.68
CA GLN A 92 -0.68 -20.98 -2.70
C GLN A 92 -0.78 -19.94 -1.55
N TYR A 93 -1.64 -18.93 -1.68
CA TYR A 93 -1.70 -17.79 -0.73
C TYR A 93 -2.88 -17.85 0.23
N GLY A 94 -3.77 -18.81 0.12
CA GLY A 94 -4.89 -18.91 1.04
C GLY A 94 -5.81 -20.10 0.72
N PRO A 95 -6.77 -20.36 1.61
CA PRO A 95 -7.70 -21.47 1.44
C PRO A 95 -8.73 -21.20 0.36
N GLY A 96 -9.26 -22.27 -0.23
CA GLY A 96 -10.32 -22.21 -1.21
C GLY A 96 -10.09 -23.15 -2.38
N ASN A 97 -11.16 -23.52 -3.04
CA ASN A 97 -11.12 -24.35 -4.24
C ASN A 97 -10.93 -23.52 -5.51
N GLU A 98 -10.86 -24.18 -6.64
CA GLU A 98 -10.70 -23.52 -7.95
C GLU A 98 -11.80 -22.48 -8.22
N VAL A 99 -13.04 -22.75 -7.85
CA VAL A 99 -14.16 -21.81 -8.04
C VAL A 99 -13.94 -20.55 -7.23
N ALA A 100 -13.47 -20.67 -5.99
CA ALA A 100 -13.13 -19.51 -5.16
C ALA A 100 -12.00 -18.68 -5.77
N MET A 101 -10.93 -19.33 -6.26
CA MET A 101 -9.80 -18.63 -6.89
C MET A 101 -10.25 -17.88 -8.15
N LYS A 102 -11.07 -18.52 -9.00
CA LYS A 102 -11.65 -17.86 -10.19
C LYS A 102 -12.53 -16.68 -9.79
N GLY A 103 -13.23 -16.75 -8.66
CA GLY A 103 -14.02 -15.65 -8.13
C GLY A 103 -13.18 -14.43 -7.76
N PHE A 104 -12.08 -14.63 -7.05
CA PHE A 104 -11.13 -13.54 -6.72
C PHE A 104 -10.50 -12.93 -7.96
N LEU A 105 -10.09 -13.75 -8.92
CA LEU A 105 -9.51 -13.28 -10.18
C LEU A 105 -10.55 -12.52 -11.02
N GLY A 106 -11.79 -13.00 -11.06
CA GLY A 106 -12.88 -12.35 -11.78
C GLY A 106 -13.20 -10.95 -11.26
N ARG A 107 -13.13 -10.73 -9.96
CA ARG A 107 -13.30 -9.39 -9.36
C ARG A 107 -12.22 -8.41 -9.82
N MET A 108 -11.07 -8.92 -10.22
CA MET A 108 -9.99 -8.14 -10.81
C MET A 108 -9.96 -8.24 -12.32
N LEU A 109 -11.11 -8.50 -12.94
CA LEU A 109 -11.37 -8.42 -14.39
C LEU A 109 -10.65 -9.48 -15.22
N PHE A 110 -10.21 -10.59 -14.63
CA PHE A 110 -9.73 -11.73 -15.39
C PHE A 110 -10.90 -12.52 -15.94
N LYS A 111 -10.88 -12.74 -17.24
CA LYS A 111 -11.86 -13.58 -17.93
C LYS A 111 -11.56 -15.05 -17.69
N GLN A 112 -12.58 -15.90 -17.85
CA GLN A 112 -12.44 -17.32 -17.59
C GLN A 112 -11.36 -17.99 -18.45
N GLU A 113 -11.21 -17.58 -19.70
CA GLU A 113 -10.17 -18.09 -20.60
C GLU A 113 -8.75 -17.62 -20.23
N GLU A 114 -8.62 -16.56 -19.44
CA GLU A 114 -7.33 -16.00 -19.04
C GLU A 114 -6.70 -16.73 -17.85
N VAL A 115 -7.49 -17.46 -17.05
CA VAL A 115 -7.00 -18.09 -15.82
C VAL A 115 -6.03 -19.25 -16.06
N GLU A 116 -5.97 -19.76 -17.28
CA GLU A 116 -5.03 -20.80 -17.70
C GLU A 116 -3.67 -20.22 -18.15
N LYS A 117 -3.55 -18.91 -18.29
CA LYS A 117 -2.27 -18.28 -18.62
C LYS A 117 -1.25 -18.55 -17.52
N LYS A 118 0.00 -18.72 -17.93
CA LYS A 118 1.13 -18.79 -17.00
C LYS A 118 1.46 -17.40 -16.45
N VAL A 119 1.70 -17.30 -15.17
CA VAL A 119 1.93 -16.01 -14.53
C VAL A 119 3.22 -15.32 -14.98
N ASN A 120 4.20 -16.08 -15.46
CA ASN A 120 5.48 -15.52 -15.94
C ASN A 120 5.36 -14.79 -17.29
N VAL A 121 4.24 -14.90 -18.01
CA VAL A 121 4.04 -14.21 -19.29
C VAL A 121 3.04 -13.04 -19.18
N LEU A 122 2.60 -12.71 -17.97
CA LEU A 122 1.64 -11.63 -17.74
C LEU A 122 2.27 -10.26 -17.96
N SER A 123 1.45 -9.30 -18.40
CA SER A 123 1.83 -7.87 -18.42
C SER A 123 1.97 -7.30 -17.01
N GLY A 124 2.57 -6.12 -16.89
CA GLY A 124 2.67 -5.42 -15.60
C GLY A 124 1.31 -5.18 -14.94
N GLY A 125 0.31 -4.76 -15.72
CA GLY A 125 -1.04 -4.55 -15.23
C GLY A 125 -1.72 -5.85 -14.79
N GLU A 126 -1.56 -6.91 -15.55
CA GLU A 126 -2.07 -8.23 -15.19
C GLU A 126 -1.43 -8.77 -13.91
N LYS A 127 -0.12 -8.61 -13.76
CA LYS A 127 0.60 -8.97 -12.52
C LYS A 127 0.06 -8.20 -11.32
N MET A 128 -0.17 -6.90 -11.47
CA MET A 128 -0.73 -6.07 -10.39
C MET A 128 -2.14 -6.53 -10.02
N ARG A 129 -2.99 -6.86 -10.99
CA ARG A 129 -4.33 -7.41 -10.72
C ARG A 129 -4.26 -8.75 -9.97
N CYS A 130 -3.29 -9.60 -10.28
CA CYS A 130 -3.01 -10.82 -9.52
C CYS A 130 -2.62 -10.53 -8.07
N MET A 131 -1.74 -9.54 -7.85
CA MET A 131 -1.32 -9.15 -6.51
C MET A 131 -2.49 -8.64 -5.67
N ILE A 132 -3.41 -7.89 -6.27
CA ILE A 132 -4.61 -7.40 -5.59
C ILE A 132 -5.55 -8.58 -5.24
N ALA A 133 -5.74 -9.53 -6.15
CA ALA A 133 -6.52 -10.74 -5.86
C ALA A 133 -5.92 -11.54 -4.70
N ARG A 134 -4.60 -11.69 -4.68
CA ARG A 134 -3.86 -12.32 -3.58
C ARG A 134 -4.10 -11.61 -2.25
N MET A 135 -4.02 -10.30 -2.24
CA MET A 135 -4.25 -9.49 -1.05
C MET A 135 -5.66 -9.71 -0.49
N GLN A 136 -6.66 -9.75 -1.35
CA GLN A 136 -8.05 -10.00 -0.94
C GLN A 136 -8.23 -11.41 -0.38
N LEU A 137 -7.59 -12.41 -0.99
CA LEU A 137 -7.62 -13.79 -0.52
C LEU A 137 -7.03 -13.93 0.89
N GLN A 138 -6.00 -13.17 1.21
CA GLN A 138 -5.34 -13.22 2.52
C GLN A 138 -6.22 -12.74 3.68
N ASN A 139 -7.27 -12.00 3.39
CA ASN A 139 -8.28 -11.55 4.37
C ASN A 139 -7.68 -10.88 5.61
N ALA A 140 -6.69 -10.01 5.41
CA ALA A 140 -6.04 -9.27 6.48
C ALA A 140 -6.91 -8.11 6.97
N ASN A 141 -6.68 -7.65 8.20
CA ASN A 141 -7.40 -6.49 8.76
C ASN A 141 -6.64 -5.16 8.59
N CYS A 142 -5.42 -5.20 8.04
CA CYS A 142 -4.66 -4.01 7.68
C CYS A 142 -3.99 -4.22 6.31
N LEU A 143 -4.30 -3.36 5.36
CA LEU A 143 -3.72 -3.39 4.02
C LEU A 143 -2.60 -2.36 3.93
N ILE A 144 -1.45 -2.77 3.39
CA ILE A 144 -0.30 -1.90 3.14
C ILE A 144 -0.05 -1.93 1.64
N LEU A 145 -0.26 -0.78 0.97
CA LEU A 145 -0.31 -0.69 -0.48
C LEU A 145 0.71 0.34 -0.97
N ASP A 146 1.78 -0.12 -1.61
CA ASP A 146 2.78 0.76 -2.18
C ASP A 146 2.46 1.03 -3.65
N THR A 147 1.92 2.21 -3.93
CA THR A 147 1.55 2.68 -5.27
C THR A 147 0.68 1.66 -6.04
N PRO A 148 -0.45 1.23 -5.47
CA PRO A 148 -1.21 0.08 -5.97
C PRO A 148 -1.87 0.30 -7.33
N THR A 149 -2.05 1.55 -7.75
CA THR A 149 -2.66 1.89 -9.04
C THR A 149 -1.64 2.03 -10.16
N ASN A 150 -0.35 1.88 -9.85
CA ASN A 150 0.72 1.91 -10.84
C ASN A 150 0.54 0.76 -11.84
N HIS A 151 0.67 1.04 -13.13
CA HIS A 151 0.48 0.10 -14.24
C HIS A 151 -0.96 -0.40 -14.45
N LEU A 152 -1.95 0.11 -13.72
CA LEU A 152 -3.35 -0.22 -13.93
C LEU A 152 -4.01 0.75 -14.91
N ASP A 153 -4.89 0.22 -15.76
CA ASP A 153 -5.81 1.02 -16.56
C ASP A 153 -6.99 1.56 -15.71
N LEU A 154 -7.77 2.47 -16.26
CA LEU A 154 -8.89 3.10 -15.53
C LEU A 154 -9.91 2.07 -15.02
N GLU A 155 -10.22 1.06 -15.82
CA GLU A 155 -11.19 0.04 -15.44
C GLU A 155 -10.68 -0.78 -14.25
N SER A 156 -9.40 -1.15 -14.26
CA SER A 156 -8.76 -1.88 -13.17
C SER A 156 -8.64 -1.03 -11.90
N ILE A 157 -8.32 0.25 -12.02
CA ILE A 157 -8.32 1.19 -10.89
C ILE A 157 -9.71 1.27 -10.27
N GLN A 158 -10.74 1.38 -11.09
CA GLN A 158 -12.13 1.43 -10.61
C GLN A 158 -12.54 0.13 -9.93
N ALA A 159 -12.20 -1.02 -10.49
CA ALA A 159 -12.46 -2.33 -9.88
C ALA A 159 -11.77 -2.44 -8.53
N PHE A 160 -10.52 -2.00 -8.43
CA PHE A 160 -9.77 -2.00 -7.17
C PHE A 160 -10.42 -1.05 -6.15
N ASN A 161 -10.75 0.17 -6.56
CA ASN A 161 -11.41 1.14 -5.69
C ASN A 161 -12.74 0.60 -5.15
N ASN A 162 -13.54 -0.03 -5.98
CA ASN A 162 -14.80 -0.66 -5.57
C ASN A 162 -14.58 -1.75 -4.53
N ASN A 163 -13.48 -2.50 -4.63
CA ASN A 163 -13.13 -3.52 -3.64
C ASN A 163 -12.67 -2.92 -2.30
N LEU A 164 -12.13 -1.70 -2.31
CA LEU A 164 -11.72 -1.00 -1.09
C LEU A 164 -12.87 -0.28 -0.40
N VAL A 165 -13.88 0.14 -1.15
CA VAL A 165 -15.09 0.74 -0.58
C VAL A 165 -15.78 -0.29 0.31
N GLY A 166 -16.01 0.06 1.57
CA GLY A 166 -16.59 -0.87 2.53
C GLY A 166 -15.58 -1.75 3.26
N PHE A 167 -14.29 -1.72 2.90
CA PHE A 167 -13.26 -2.36 3.71
C PHE A 167 -13.22 -1.69 5.09
N LYS A 168 -13.47 -2.46 6.14
CA LYS A 168 -13.62 -1.93 7.51
C LYS A 168 -12.31 -1.87 8.29
N GLY A 169 -11.25 -2.50 7.78
CA GLY A 169 -9.93 -2.47 8.39
C GLY A 169 -9.15 -1.20 8.06
N ASN A 170 -7.90 -1.22 8.41
CA ASN A 170 -6.98 -0.12 8.11
C ASN A 170 -6.40 -0.25 6.71
N ILE A 171 -6.16 0.88 6.06
CA ILE A 171 -5.41 0.97 4.81
C ILE A 171 -4.30 1.98 5.01
N LEU A 172 -3.05 1.54 4.78
CA LEU A 172 -1.86 2.38 4.78
C LEU A 172 -1.31 2.33 3.36
N PHE A 173 -1.27 3.46 2.66
CA PHE A 173 -0.94 3.42 1.24
C PHE A 173 -0.20 4.65 0.74
N SER A 174 0.38 4.53 -0.43
CA SER A 174 0.91 5.63 -1.25
C SER A 174 0.26 5.58 -2.63
N SER A 175 0.13 6.71 -3.28
CA SER A 175 -0.39 6.81 -4.65
C SER A 175 -0.01 8.15 -5.29
N HIS A 176 0.06 8.17 -6.62
CA HIS A 176 0.15 9.40 -7.42
C HIS A 176 -1.19 9.77 -8.04
N ASP A 177 -2.22 8.94 -7.87
CA ASP A 177 -3.55 9.16 -8.40
C ASP A 177 -4.36 10.02 -7.43
N HIS A 178 -4.63 11.26 -7.83
CA HIS A 178 -5.33 12.24 -7.02
C HIS A 178 -6.73 11.76 -6.59
N GLU A 179 -7.49 11.23 -7.53
CA GLU A 179 -8.86 10.77 -7.27
C GLU A 179 -8.88 9.56 -6.34
N PHE A 180 -7.94 8.62 -6.55
CA PHE A 180 -7.80 7.46 -5.69
C PHE A 180 -7.47 7.86 -4.24
N ILE A 181 -6.51 8.78 -4.06
CA ILE A 181 -6.18 9.30 -2.73
C ILE A 181 -7.40 9.96 -2.08
N ASN A 182 -8.05 10.83 -2.82
CA ASN A 182 -9.17 11.61 -2.29
C ASN A 182 -10.39 10.73 -1.92
N THR A 183 -10.57 9.63 -2.65
CA THR A 183 -11.64 8.66 -2.39
C THR A 183 -11.35 7.77 -1.19
N VAL A 184 -10.12 7.31 -1.02
CA VAL A 184 -9.75 6.29 -0.04
C VAL A 184 -9.30 6.89 1.29
N ALA A 185 -8.47 7.94 1.27
CA ALA A 185 -7.84 8.46 2.47
C ALA A 185 -8.74 9.36 3.30
N ASP A 186 -8.72 9.15 4.62
CA ASP A 186 -9.33 10.05 5.60
C ASP A 186 -8.27 10.76 6.48
N ARG A 187 -7.01 10.42 6.30
CA ARG A 187 -5.87 10.99 7.02
C ARG A 187 -4.65 11.04 6.12
N ILE A 188 -3.87 12.10 6.25
CA ILE A 188 -2.67 12.32 5.45
C ILE A 188 -1.47 12.46 6.38
N ILE A 189 -0.43 11.67 6.10
CA ILE A 189 0.85 11.78 6.80
C ILE A 189 1.94 12.01 5.74
N GLU A 190 2.58 13.17 5.81
CA GLU A 190 3.71 13.47 4.95
C GLU A 190 5.03 13.19 5.70
N LEU A 191 5.90 12.41 5.07
CA LEU A 191 7.19 12.02 5.60
C LEU A 191 8.25 12.99 5.08
N THR A 192 8.99 13.62 5.97
CA THR A 192 10.02 14.60 5.60
C THR A 192 11.34 14.32 6.32
N PRO A 193 12.46 14.87 5.84
CA PRO A 193 13.75 14.76 6.55
C PRO A 193 13.77 15.38 7.95
N LYS A 194 12.76 16.18 8.31
CA LYS A 194 12.70 16.90 9.59
C LYS A 194 11.46 16.58 10.42
N GLY A 195 10.73 15.51 10.09
CA GLY A 195 9.56 15.09 10.85
C GLY A 195 8.36 14.75 9.98
N THR A 196 7.17 14.79 10.58
CA THR A 196 5.91 14.48 9.92
C THR A 196 4.97 15.67 9.90
N ILE A 197 4.16 15.74 8.85
CA ILE A 197 2.93 16.54 8.84
C ILE A 197 1.78 15.54 8.84
N ASP A 198 0.90 15.63 9.82
CA ASP A 198 -0.15 14.63 10.08
C ASP A 198 -1.48 15.35 10.25
N LYS A 199 -2.39 15.13 9.29
CA LYS A 199 -3.67 15.85 9.22
C LYS A 199 -4.85 14.92 8.93
N LEU A 200 -5.91 15.09 9.70
CA LEU A 200 -7.23 14.50 9.44
C LEU A 200 -8.01 15.44 8.53
N MET A 201 -7.84 15.29 7.23
CA MET A 201 -8.49 16.14 6.23
C MET A 201 -8.49 15.42 4.88
N THR A 202 -9.24 15.95 3.91
CA THR A 202 -9.23 15.46 2.55
C THR A 202 -7.93 15.81 1.86
N TYR A 203 -7.56 15.03 0.85
CA TYR A 203 -6.37 15.32 0.05
C TYR A 203 -6.51 16.65 -0.70
N ASP A 204 -7.69 16.96 -1.20
CA ASP A 204 -7.96 18.27 -1.86
C ASP A 204 -7.69 19.43 -0.92
N ASP A 205 -8.17 19.37 0.31
CA ASP A 205 -7.93 20.43 1.29
C ASP A 205 -6.45 20.54 1.64
N TYR A 206 -5.77 19.41 1.78
CA TYR A 206 -4.35 19.35 2.13
C TYR A 206 -3.46 20.05 1.11
N ILE A 207 -3.66 19.78 -0.18
CA ILE A 207 -2.82 20.35 -1.25
C ILE A 207 -3.07 21.83 -1.50
N HIS A 208 -4.22 22.35 -1.05
CA HIS A 208 -4.59 23.77 -1.21
C HIS A 208 -4.38 24.59 0.06
N ASP A 209 -3.98 23.98 1.17
CA ASP A 209 -3.79 24.66 2.45
C ASP A 209 -2.45 25.43 2.46
N GLU A 210 -2.52 26.75 2.57
CA GLU A 210 -1.34 27.61 2.53
C GLU A 210 -0.45 27.44 3.78
N GLN A 211 -1.03 27.17 4.94
CA GLN A 211 -0.26 26.94 6.17
C GLN A 211 0.56 25.64 6.08
N ILE A 212 -0.03 24.61 5.49
CA ILE A 212 0.68 23.36 5.23
C ILE A 212 1.81 23.56 4.23
N LYS A 213 1.58 24.33 3.16
CA LYS A 213 2.63 24.66 2.19
C LYS A 213 3.81 25.38 2.83
N GLU A 214 3.56 26.35 3.71
CA GLU A 214 4.60 27.04 4.47
C GLU A 214 5.36 26.09 5.41
N GLN A 215 4.63 25.25 6.13
CA GLN A 215 5.23 24.26 7.03
C GLN A 215 6.15 23.30 6.26
N LYS A 216 5.70 22.79 5.11
CA LYS A 216 6.48 21.89 4.25
C LYS A 216 7.78 22.53 3.77
N ALA A 217 7.75 23.82 3.40
CA ALA A 217 8.92 24.52 2.92
C ALA A 217 10.09 24.50 3.93
N GLY A 218 9.79 24.47 5.23
CA GLY A 218 10.78 24.39 6.29
C GLY A 218 11.23 22.97 6.67
N MET A 219 10.57 21.94 6.14
CA MET A 219 10.79 20.54 6.55
C MET A 219 11.56 19.70 5.53
N TYR A 220 11.74 20.21 4.32
CA TYR A 220 12.53 19.54 3.26
C TYR A 220 13.91 20.16 3.06
#